data_4644d6bc1e59f18598520a88403c60e1
#
_entry.id   4644d6bc1e59f18598520a88403c60e1
#
_cell.length_a   1.000
_cell.length_b   1.000
_cell.length_c   1.000
_cell.angle_alpha   90.00
_cell.angle_beta   90.00
_cell.angle_gamma   90.00
#
_symmetry.space_group_name_H-M   'P 1'
#
loop_
_entity.id
_entity.type
_entity.pdbx_description
1 polymer ?
#
loop_
_entity_poly.entity_id
_entity_poly.type
_entity_poly.pdbx_seq_one_letter_code
_entity_poly.pdbx_strand_id
1 'polypeptide(L)'
;GANLNALVGIARPGNFGPDVCHINLHKTFCIPHGGGGPGMGPIACKRHLQVYLPNHPVVKDCGPATGIGAVSAAPWGSSSILSISWMYIKMMGSEGLKLATQVAILNANYIAHRLKDHYPILYKGSNGNVAHECIIDIRSIKSETGITEEDIAKRLIDYGFHAPTMSWPVAGTMMIEPTESESLSELN
;
A
#
# COMPACT_ATOMS: atom_id res chain seq x y z
N GLY A 1 -5.78 4.63 5.14
CA GLY A 1 -5.23 3.75 4.14
C GLY A 1 -4.08 2.92 4.60
N ALA A 2 -4.19 1.61 4.38
CA ALA A 2 -3.11 0.68 4.70
C ALA A 2 -1.82 1.02 3.93
N ASN A 3 -1.95 1.40 2.66
CA ASN A 3 -0.87 1.84 1.80
C ASN A 3 -0.90 3.36 1.66
N LEU A 4 0.20 4.02 2.00
CA LEU A 4 0.36 5.48 1.91
C LEU A 4 1.30 5.91 0.77
N ASN A 5 1.65 5.03 -0.16
CA ASN A 5 2.63 5.31 -1.22
C ASN A 5 2.25 6.49 -2.13
N ALA A 6 0.95 6.81 -2.25
CA ALA A 6 0.49 7.99 -2.98
C ALA A 6 0.20 9.21 -2.08
N LEU A 7 0.46 9.14 -0.77
CA LEU A 7 -0.04 10.12 0.18
C LEU A 7 1.05 10.86 0.96
N VAL A 8 2.16 10.18 1.32
CA VAL A 8 3.18 10.76 2.22
C VAL A 8 3.73 12.07 1.65
N GLY A 9 3.63 13.13 2.44
CA GLY A 9 4.09 14.48 2.06
C GLY A 9 3.22 15.20 1.03
N ILE A 10 2.18 14.56 0.46
CA ILE A 10 1.27 15.15 -0.54
C ILE A 10 -0.14 15.32 0.03
N ALA A 11 -0.67 14.31 0.70
CA ALA A 11 -2.02 14.34 1.24
C ALA A 11 -2.06 13.80 2.67
N ARG A 12 -3.03 14.27 3.45
CA ARG A 12 -3.22 13.89 4.85
C ARG A 12 -4.59 13.25 5.01
N PRO A 13 -4.69 11.94 5.31
CA PRO A 13 -5.97 11.26 5.49
C PRO A 13 -6.92 11.97 6.45
N GLY A 14 -6.42 12.53 7.56
CA GLY A 14 -7.23 13.28 8.50
C GLY A 14 -7.96 14.49 7.91
N ASN A 15 -7.51 15.04 6.79
CA ASN A 15 -8.12 16.19 6.13
C ASN A 15 -9.30 15.80 5.22
N PHE A 16 -9.42 14.52 4.82
CA PHE A 16 -10.56 14.10 3.97
C PHE A 16 -11.76 13.60 4.80
N GLY A 17 -11.67 13.64 6.12
CA GLY A 17 -12.80 13.32 6.98
C GLY A 17 -12.83 11.94 7.64
N PRO A 18 -11.99 10.93 7.31
CA PRO A 18 -12.05 9.64 7.99
C PRO A 18 -11.81 9.79 9.49
N ASP A 19 -12.47 8.95 10.27
CA ASP A 19 -12.34 8.94 11.72
C ASP A 19 -11.26 8.00 12.21
N VAL A 20 -10.89 7.02 11.38
CA VAL A 20 -9.85 6.02 11.66
C VAL A 20 -8.95 5.87 10.45
N CYS A 21 -7.67 5.69 10.68
CA CYS A 21 -6.68 5.36 9.65
C CYS A 21 -5.83 4.18 10.14
N HIS A 22 -5.86 3.08 9.41
CA HIS A 22 -4.97 1.95 9.57
C HIS A 22 -3.76 2.12 8.66
N ILE A 23 -2.55 1.90 9.19
CA ILE A 23 -1.30 2.06 8.45
C ILE A 23 -0.53 0.74 8.46
N ASN A 24 -0.19 0.22 7.28
CA ASN A 24 0.69 -0.93 7.18
C ASN A 24 2.14 -0.46 7.02
N LEU A 25 2.96 -0.65 8.06
CA LEU A 25 4.36 -0.23 8.00
C LEU A 25 5.17 -1.03 6.96
N HIS A 26 4.77 -2.27 6.68
CA HIS A 26 5.41 -3.12 5.65
C HIS A 26 5.10 -2.71 4.20
N LYS A 27 4.23 -1.73 3.99
CA LYS A 27 3.94 -1.20 2.65
C LYS A 27 4.71 0.08 2.36
N THR A 28 4.64 1.07 3.25
CA THR A 28 5.21 2.40 3.00
C THR A 28 6.41 2.73 3.87
N PHE A 29 6.63 1.99 4.96
CA PHE A 29 7.63 2.33 5.98
C PHE A 29 8.65 1.22 6.26
N CYS A 30 8.96 0.42 5.25
CA CYS A 30 10.08 -0.52 5.13
C CYS A 30 10.15 -1.69 6.12
N ILE A 31 9.23 -1.94 7.01
CA ILE A 31 9.36 -3.14 7.85
C ILE A 31 9.18 -4.39 6.99
N PRO A 32 9.87 -5.50 7.32
CA PRO A 32 9.63 -6.76 6.63
C PRO A 32 8.22 -7.28 6.95
N HIS A 33 7.57 -7.91 5.97
CA HIS A 33 6.36 -8.71 6.16
C HIS A 33 6.66 -10.21 6.02
N GLY A 34 7.45 -10.57 5.03
CA GLY A 34 8.20 -11.82 4.89
C GLY A 34 7.38 -13.10 5.09
N GLY A 35 6.24 -13.20 4.46
CA GLY A 35 5.40 -14.40 4.59
C GLY A 35 4.74 -14.56 5.97
N GLY A 36 4.50 -13.48 6.68
CA GLY A 36 3.83 -13.46 7.97
C GLY A 36 4.76 -13.22 9.17
N GLY A 37 5.91 -12.61 8.94
CA GLY A 37 6.82 -12.17 10.00
C GLY A 37 6.20 -11.17 10.96
N PRO A 38 6.98 -10.61 11.90
CA PRO A 38 6.45 -9.70 12.92
C PRO A 38 5.73 -8.52 12.27
N GLY A 39 4.44 -8.36 12.56
CA GLY A 39 3.59 -7.33 12.00
C GLY A 39 3.48 -6.12 12.89
N MET A 40 3.29 -4.95 12.27
CA MET A 40 2.96 -3.72 12.94
C MET A 40 2.03 -2.90 12.04
N GLY A 41 0.85 -2.58 12.56
CA GLY A 41 -0.17 -1.80 11.86
C GLY A 41 -0.73 -0.71 12.77
N PRO A 42 -0.05 0.45 12.89
CA PRO A 42 -0.56 1.55 13.72
C PRO A 42 -1.97 1.97 13.30
N ILE A 43 -2.79 2.28 14.31
CA ILE A 43 -4.12 2.85 14.12
C ILE A 43 -4.09 4.28 14.64
N ALA A 44 -4.45 5.23 13.77
CA ALA A 44 -4.74 6.60 14.15
C ALA A 44 -6.25 6.81 14.18
N CYS A 45 -6.76 7.52 15.18
CA CYS A 45 -8.18 7.85 15.25
C CYS A 45 -8.41 9.30 15.70
N LYS A 46 -9.60 9.83 15.39
CA LYS A 46 -10.04 11.12 15.90
C LYS A 46 -10.35 11.06 17.39
N ARG A 47 -10.28 12.21 18.05
CA ARG A 47 -10.40 12.35 19.50
C ARG A 47 -11.66 11.72 20.10
N HIS A 48 -12.80 11.79 19.42
CA HIS A 48 -14.06 11.24 19.93
C HIS A 48 -14.05 9.70 20.03
N LEU A 49 -13.12 9.01 19.35
CA LEU A 49 -12.95 7.56 19.44
C LEU A 49 -11.91 7.13 20.48
N GLN A 50 -11.14 8.08 21.03
CA GLN A 50 -10.07 7.78 21.97
C GLN A 50 -10.54 6.97 23.19
N VAL A 51 -11.74 7.26 23.69
CA VAL A 51 -12.32 6.61 24.86
C VAL A 51 -12.65 5.13 24.66
N TYR A 52 -12.72 4.68 23.40
CA TYR A 52 -13.03 3.30 23.00
C TYR A 52 -11.78 2.50 22.61
N LEU A 53 -10.61 3.10 22.65
CA LEU A 53 -9.38 2.38 22.31
C LEU A 53 -9.14 1.24 23.31
N PRO A 54 -8.49 0.14 22.88
CA PRO A 54 -8.12 -0.94 23.77
C PRO A 54 -7.22 -0.46 24.91
N ASN A 55 -7.34 -1.08 26.06
CA ASN A 55 -6.39 -0.99 27.16
C ASN A 55 -5.84 -2.38 27.49
N HIS A 56 -4.99 -2.50 28.50
CA HIS A 56 -4.37 -3.77 28.81
C HIS A 56 -4.28 -3.98 30.35
N PRO A 57 -4.62 -5.17 30.89
CA PRO A 57 -4.66 -5.39 32.30
C PRO A 57 -3.28 -5.34 32.97
N VAL A 58 -2.21 -5.65 32.25
CA VAL A 58 -0.83 -5.67 32.74
C VAL A 58 -0.06 -4.41 32.41
N VAL A 59 -0.31 -3.83 31.21
CA VAL A 59 0.39 -2.63 30.69
C VAL A 59 -0.48 -1.40 30.96
N LYS A 60 -0.21 -0.69 32.08
CA LYS A 60 -1.07 0.39 32.58
C LYS A 60 -1.17 1.60 31.64
N ASP A 61 -0.12 1.89 30.87
CA ASP A 61 -0.06 3.06 29.97
C ASP A 61 -0.55 2.76 28.55
N CYS A 62 -1.18 1.61 28.35
CA CYS A 62 -1.74 1.18 27.09
C CYS A 62 -3.24 1.52 27.03
N GLY A 63 -3.57 2.67 26.46
CA GLY A 63 -4.96 3.06 26.23
C GLY A 63 -5.66 3.73 27.44
N PRO A 64 -6.91 4.16 27.25
CA PRO A 64 -7.68 4.88 28.26
C PRO A 64 -8.24 3.95 29.33
N ALA A 65 -8.53 4.50 30.50
CA ALA A 65 -9.18 3.75 31.59
C ALA A 65 -10.57 3.20 31.22
N THR A 66 -11.23 3.86 30.26
CA THR A 66 -12.54 3.47 29.69
C THR A 66 -12.43 2.44 28.56
N GLY A 67 -11.21 1.96 28.26
CA GLY A 67 -10.96 1.07 27.14
C GLY A 67 -11.72 -0.25 27.20
N ILE A 68 -11.87 -0.87 26.03
CA ILE A 68 -12.68 -2.11 25.85
C ILE A 68 -12.00 -3.39 26.36
N GLY A 69 -10.81 -3.29 26.94
CA GLY A 69 -9.98 -4.43 27.32
C GLY A 69 -8.89 -4.74 26.29
N ALA A 70 -8.11 -5.78 26.57
CA ALA A 70 -7.05 -6.22 25.69
C ALA A 70 -7.61 -6.91 24.45
N VAL A 71 -7.17 -6.45 23.27
CA VAL A 71 -7.45 -7.09 21.99
C VAL A 71 -6.29 -7.98 21.53
N SER A 72 -5.14 -7.88 22.19
CA SER A 72 -3.91 -8.62 21.89
C SER A 72 -3.07 -8.73 23.15
N ALA A 73 -2.34 -9.82 23.30
CA ALA A 73 -1.39 -10.01 24.40
C ALA A 73 -0.22 -9.01 24.36
N ALA A 74 0.14 -8.55 23.17
CA ALA A 74 1.16 -7.53 22.95
C ALA A 74 0.49 -6.25 22.42
N PRO A 75 0.16 -5.27 23.28
CA PRO A 75 -0.65 -4.11 22.91
C PRO A 75 0.01 -3.22 21.84
N TRP A 76 1.33 -3.24 21.75
CA TRP A 76 2.09 -2.50 20.74
C TRP A 76 2.68 -3.40 19.65
N GLY A 77 2.13 -4.60 19.45
CA GLY A 77 2.59 -5.55 18.46
C GLY A 77 4.07 -5.92 18.66
N SER A 78 4.80 -6.11 17.55
CA SER A 78 6.24 -6.37 17.56
C SER A 78 7.04 -5.06 17.58
N SER A 79 7.04 -4.37 18.71
CA SER A 79 7.55 -2.99 18.82
C SER A 79 9.03 -2.83 18.44
N SER A 80 9.85 -3.87 18.53
CA SER A 80 11.27 -3.83 18.13
C SER A 80 11.47 -3.46 16.67
N ILE A 81 10.52 -3.79 15.78
CA ILE A 81 10.63 -3.45 14.35
C ILE A 81 10.37 -1.97 14.06
N LEU A 82 9.83 -1.20 15.01
CA LEU A 82 9.62 0.25 14.84
C LEU A 82 10.92 1.01 14.60
N SER A 83 12.06 0.49 15.08
CA SER A 83 13.38 1.07 14.81
C SER A 83 13.70 1.13 13.30
N ILE A 84 13.20 0.17 12.52
CA ILE A 84 13.38 0.13 11.06
C ILE A 84 12.66 1.31 10.41
N SER A 85 11.36 1.47 10.71
CA SER A 85 10.59 2.60 10.18
C SER A 85 11.13 3.95 10.66
N TRP A 86 11.55 4.03 11.92
CA TRP A 86 12.16 5.24 12.46
C TRP A 86 13.45 5.61 11.70
N MET A 87 14.34 4.64 11.47
CA MET A 87 15.57 4.85 10.73
C MET A 87 15.29 5.26 9.28
N TYR A 88 14.37 4.57 8.60
CA TYR A 88 13.94 4.92 7.25
C TYR A 88 13.45 6.37 7.15
N ILE A 89 12.54 6.78 8.05
CA ILE A 89 12.02 8.14 8.07
C ILE A 89 13.15 9.16 8.34
N LYS A 90 14.09 8.84 9.24
CA LYS A 90 15.23 9.71 9.54
C LYS A 90 16.19 9.84 8.37
N MET A 91 16.46 8.76 7.66
CA MET A 91 17.37 8.76 6.50
C MET A 91 16.77 9.49 5.31
N MET A 92 15.48 9.29 5.05
CA MET A 92 14.78 9.93 3.92
C MET A 92 14.49 11.41 4.18
N GLY A 93 14.17 11.79 5.39
CA GLY A 93 13.68 13.12 5.72
C GLY A 93 12.34 13.46 5.04
N SER A 94 11.85 14.67 5.26
CA SER A 94 10.58 15.12 4.67
C SER A 94 10.62 15.16 3.14
N GLU A 95 11.71 15.67 2.59
CA GLU A 95 11.86 15.83 1.14
C GLU A 95 12.01 14.47 0.44
N GLY A 96 12.81 13.55 1.01
CA GLY A 96 12.98 12.22 0.46
C GLY A 96 11.68 11.40 0.48
N LEU A 97 10.91 11.44 1.56
CA LEU A 97 9.62 10.77 1.65
C LEU A 97 8.60 11.33 0.66
N LYS A 98 8.57 12.66 0.49
CA LYS A 98 7.72 13.30 -0.52
C LYS A 98 8.13 12.93 -1.94
N LEU A 99 9.44 12.92 -2.21
CA LEU A 99 9.98 12.53 -3.51
C LEU A 99 9.63 11.07 -3.82
N ALA A 100 9.78 10.15 -2.85
CA ALA A 100 9.38 8.75 -3.01
C ALA A 100 7.91 8.62 -3.44
N THR A 101 7.01 9.35 -2.79
CA THR A 101 5.58 9.39 -3.19
C THR A 101 5.40 9.90 -4.62
N GLN A 102 6.09 10.98 -4.99
CA GLN A 102 6.00 11.55 -6.34
C GLN A 102 6.51 10.58 -7.41
N VAL A 103 7.63 9.89 -7.13
CA VAL A 103 8.20 8.89 -8.05
C VAL A 103 7.29 7.67 -8.17
N ALA A 104 6.70 7.19 -7.08
CA ALA A 104 5.75 6.08 -7.12
C ALA A 104 4.55 6.40 -8.03
N ILE A 105 3.99 7.60 -7.91
CA ILE A 105 2.90 8.06 -8.79
C ILE A 105 3.37 8.20 -10.24
N LEU A 106 4.55 8.76 -10.45
CA LEU A 106 5.14 8.91 -11.80
C LEU A 106 5.32 7.54 -12.47
N ASN A 107 5.91 6.58 -11.78
CA ASN A 107 6.19 5.24 -12.30
C ASN A 107 4.89 4.51 -12.68
N ALA A 108 3.86 4.57 -11.84
CA ALA A 108 2.56 3.95 -12.14
C ALA A 108 1.91 4.60 -13.37
N ASN A 109 1.98 5.92 -13.51
CA ASN A 109 1.47 6.63 -14.67
C ASN A 109 2.29 6.36 -15.93
N TYR A 110 3.61 6.18 -15.80
CA TYR A 110 4.47 5.78 -16.91
C TYR A 110 4.05 4.41 -17.46
N ILE A 111 3.90 3.40 -16.59
CA ILE A 111 3.41 2.07 -16.99
C ILE A 111 2.02 2.16 -17.61
N ALA A 112 1.09 2.87 -16.97
CA ALA A 112 -0.27 3.05 -17.50
C ALA A 112 -0.25 3.68 -18.91
N HIS A 113 0.63 4.66 -19.15
CA HIS A 113 0.79 5.27 -20.46
C HIS A 113 1.37 4.30 -21.49
N ARG A 114 2.38 3.48 -21.11
CA ARG A 114 2.99 2.49 -22.00
C ARG A 114 2.03 1.36 -22.38
N LEU A 115 1.15 0.97 -21.46
CA LEU A 115 0.26 -0.18 -21.63
C LEU A 115 -1.12 0.17 -22.22
N LYS A 116 -1.54 1.43 -22.22
CA LYS A 116 -2.91 1.86 -22.58
C LYS A 116 -3.40 1.44 -23.96
N ASP A 117 -2.50 1.26 -24.91
CA ASP A 117 -2.82 0.89 -26.28
C ASP A 117 -2.95 -0.64 -26.47
N HIS A 118 -2.56 -1.41 -25.44
CA HIS A 118 -2.61 -2.87 -25.41
C HIS A 118 -3.63 -3.38 -24.39
N TYR A 119 -3.79 -2.68 -23.28
CA TYR A 119 -4.66 -3.05 -22.17
C TYR A 119 -5.47 -1.84 -21.72
N PRO A 120 -6.80 -1.95 -21.61
CA PRO A 120 -7.61 -0.89 -21.01
C PRO A 120 -7.14 -0.62 -19.56
N ILE A 121 -6.90 0.65 -19.24
CA ILE A 121 -6.60 1.07 -17.88
C ILE A 121 -7.90 1.38 -17.14
N LEU A 122 -8.20 0.58 -16.15
CA LEU A 122 -9.38 0.73 -15.31
C LEU A 122 -9.10 1.73 -14.17
N TYR A 123 -10.12 2.50 -13.77
CA TYR A 123 -10.03 3.46 -12.65
C TYR A 123 -8.95 4.54 -12.82
N LYS A 124 -9.26 5.51 -13.64
CA LYS A 124 -8.48 6.74 -13.79
C LYS A 124 -9.18 7.91 -13.11
N GLY A 125 -8.41 8.87 -12.61
CA GLY A 125 -8.93 10.16 -12.17
C GLY A 125 -9.51 10.99 -13.31
N SER A 126 -10.14 12.10 -13.00
CA SER A 126 -10.78 12.99 -13.98
C SER A 126 -9.81 13.54 -15.05
N ASN A 127 -8.53 13.62 -14.71
CA ASN A 127 -7.45 14.05 -15.63
C ASN A 127 -6.80 12.89 -16.40
N GLY A 128 -7.33 11.66 -16.29
CA GLY A 128 -6.82 10.48 -16.97
C GLY A 128 -5.64 9.79 -16.30
N ASN A 129 -5.15 10.31 -15.17
CA ASN A 129 -4.02 9.72 -14.43
C ASN A 129 -4.49 8.70 -13.39
N VAL A 130 -3.56 7.83 -13.01
CA VAL A 130 -3.67 6.89 -11.88
C VAL A 130 -2.89 7.40 -10.66
N ALA A 131 -3.07 6.77 -9.49
CA ALA A 131 -2.27 7.06 -8.29
C ALA A 131 -0.91 6.32 -8.36
N HIS A 132 -0.56 5.53 -7.34
CA HIS A 132 0.68 4.73 -7.29
C HIS A 132 0.51 3.31 -7.86
N GLU A 133 -0.69 2.97 -8.28
CA GLU A 133 -1.06 1.68 -8.87
C GLU A 133 -1.80 1.92 -10.18
N CYS A 134 -1.63 1.04 -11.17
CA CYS A 134 -2.50 1.00 -12.32
C CYS A 134 -3.17 -0.37 -12.46
N ILE A 135 -4.45 -0.34 -12.78
CA ILE A 135 -5.26 -1.54 -12.96
C ILE A 135 -5.45 -1.76 -14.47
N ILE A 136 -4.92 -2.86 -14.98
CA ILE A 136 -5.16 -3.27 -16.37
C ILE A 136 -6.32 -4.27 -16.43
N ASP A 137 -7.17 -4.10 -17.41
CA ASP A 137 -8.33 -4.96 -17.65
C ASP A 137 -8.02 -5.98 -18.74
N ILE A 138 -8.05 -7.27 -18.42
CA ILE A 138 -7.75 -8.35 -19.37
C ILE A 138 -9.00 -9.18 -19.73
N ARG A 139 -10.19 -8.75 -19.32
CA ARG A 139 -11.42 -9.55 -19.51
C ARG A 139 -11.74 -9.78 -20.97
N SER A 140 -11.50 -8.83 -21.85
CA SER A 140 -11.66 -8.99 -23.30
C SER A 140 -10.68 -10.02 -23.87
N ILE A 141 -9.40 -9.93 -23.49
CA ILE A 141 -8.36 -10.87 -23.92
C ILE A 141 -8.72 -12.29 -23.46
N LYS A 142 -9.14 -12.44 -22.20
CA LYS A 142 -9.58 -13.73 -21.65
C LYS A 142 -10.78 -14.31 -22.43
N SER A 143 -11.74 -13.46 -22.78
CA SER A 143 -12.92 -13.88 -23.55
C SER A 143 -12.56 -14.32 -24.98
N GLU A 144 -11.60 -13.66 -25.62
CA GLU A 144 -11.23 -13.90 -27.01
C GLU A 144 -10.22 -15.05 -27.17
N THR A 145 -9.30 -15.18 -26.24
CA THR A 145 -8.14 -16.08 -26.37
C THR A 145 -8.11 -17.22 -25.36
N GLY A 146 -8.89 -17.12 -24.29
CA GLY A 146 -8.81 -18.02 -23.13
C GLY A 146 -7.64 -17.76 -22.18
N ILE A 147 -6.74 -16.79 -22.47
CA ILE A 147 -5.59 -16.43 -21.62
C ILE A 147 -6.12 -15.76 -20.36
N THR A 148 -5.72 -16.28 -19.21
CA THR A 148 -6.15 -15.80 -17.90
C THR A 148 -5.13 -14.86 -17.26
N GLU A 149 -5.53 -14.14 -16.21
CA GLU A 149 -4.65 -13.34 -15.38
C GLU A 149 -3.53 -14.20 -14.74
N GLU A 150 -3.82 -15.47 -14.44
CA GLU A 150 -2.82 -16.41 -13.92
C GLU A 150 -1.76 -16.76 -14.96
N ASP A 151 -2.17 -16.97 -16.21
CA ASP A 151 -1.24 -17.24 -17.31
C ASP A 151 -0.29 -16.07 -17.53
N ILE A 152 -0.81 -14.86 -17.52
CA ILE A 152 0.00 -13.64 -17.65
C ILE A 152 0.94 -13.49 -16.46
N ALA A 153 0.46 -13.70 -15.24
CA ALA A 153 1.28 -13.61 -14.03
C ALA A 153 2.43 -14.62 -14.06
N LYS A 154 2.16 -15.88 -14.42
CA LYS A 154 3.20 -16.92 -14.58
C LYS A 154 4.21 -16.55 -15.65
N ARG A 155 3.74 -15.99 -16.77
CA ARG A 155 4.63 -15.56 -17.85
C ARG A 155 5.53 -14.39 -17.45
N LEU A 156 5.02 -13.46 -16.65
CA LEU A 156 5.84 -12.38 -16.09
C LEU A 156 6.94 -12.92 -15.16
N ILE A 157 6.65 -13.96 -14.37
CA ILE A 157 7.66 -14.62 -13.54
C ILE A 157 8.77 -15.23 -14.40
N ASP A 158 8.45 -15.81 -15.55
CA ASP A 158 9.45 -16.33 -16.49
C ASP A 158 10.41 -15.23 -17.00
N TYR A 159 9.95 -13.99 -17.05
CA TYR A 159 10.78 -12.82 -17.39
C TYR A 159 11.48 -12.19 -16.18
N GLY A 160 11.34 -12.77 -15.00
CA GLY A 160 12.00 -12.30 -13.77
C GLY A 160 11.22 -11.23 -13.00
N PHE A 161 9.98 -10.94 -13.38
CA PHE A 161 9.14 -9.99 -12.64
C PHE A 161 8.45 -10.64 -11.44
N HIS A 162 8.28 -9.89 -10.38
CA HIS A 162 7.30 -10.21 -9.35
C HIS A 162 5.90 -9.96 -9.92
N ALA A 163 5.08 -11.01 -10.01
CA ALA A 163 3.79 -10.91 -10.68
C ALA A 163 2.85 -9.90 -9.97
N PRO A 164 2.09 -9.10 -10.74
CA PRO A 164 1.08 -8.21 -10.20
C PRO A 164 -0.02 -8.95 -9.43
N THR A 165 -0.70 -8.25 -8.53
CA THR A 165 -1.88 -8.79 -7.84
C THR A 165 -2.98 -9.07 -8.86
N MET A 166 -3.45 -10.32 -8.88
CA MET A 166 -4.47 -10.79 -9.82
C MET A 166 -5.89 -10.59 -9.28
N SER A 167 -6.83 -10.31 -10.18
CA SER A 167 -8.27 -10.23 -9.88
C SER A 167 -8.63 -9.31 -8.71
N TRP A 168 -7.92 -8.20 -8.62
CA TRP A 168 -8.14 -7.16 -7.62
C TRP A 168 -7.99 -5.76 -8.26
N PRO A 169 -8.88 -4.79 -7.96
CA PRO A 169 -10.08 -4.88 -7.13
C PRO A 169 -11.26 -5.60 -7.79
N VAL A 170 -11.16 -5.95 -9.06
CA VAL A 170 -12.20 -6.60 -9.85
C VAL A 170 -11.65 -7.88 -10.47
N ALA A 171 -12.46 -8.94 -10.53
CA ALA A 171 -12.11 -10.19 -11.21
C ALA A 171 -11.74 -9.92 -12.68
N GLY A 172 -10.69 -10.57 -13.18
CA GLY A 172 -10.20 -10.40 -14.54
C GLY A 172 -9.36 -9.14 -14.76
N THR A 173 -8.79 -8.59 -13.70
CA THR A 173 -7.87 -7.46 -13.76
C THR A 173 -6.53 -7.81 -13.13
N MET A 174 -5.52 -7.00 -13.40
CA MET A 174 -4.21 -7.08 -12.74
C MET A 174 -3.82 -5.70 -12.21
N MET A 175 -3.38 -5.64 -10.95
CA MET A 175 -2.94 -4.41 -10.30
C MET A 175 -1.43 -4.34 -10.28
N ILE A 176 -0.87 -3.35 -10.97
CA ILE A 176 0.56 -3.12 -11.10
C ILE A 176 0.95 -1.96 -10.19
N GLU A 177 1.84 -2.22 -9.25
CA GLU A 177 2.42 -1.22 -8.34
C GLU A 177 3.95 -1.24 -8.49
N PRO A 178 4.54 -0.36 -9.33
CA PRO A 178 5.98 -0.33 -9.54
C PRO A 178 6.75 0.25 -8.36
N THR A 179 6.09 0.95 -7.46
CA THR A 179 6.67 1.72 -6.35
C THR A 179 7.63 2.83 -6.81
N GLU A 180 8.38 3.42 -5.89
CA GLU A 180 9.47 4.35 -6.15
C GLU A 180 10.81 3.68 -6.41
N SER A 181 10.90 2.37 -6.18
CA SER A 181 12.15 1.63 -6.17
C SER A 181 12.62 1.19 -7.56
N GLU A 182 11.68 1.08 -8.52
CA GLU A 182 12.02 0.61 -9.86
C GLU A 182 12.74 1.68 -10.69
N SER A 183 13.80 1.26 -11.36
CA SER A 183 14.52 2.12 -12.30
C SER A 183 13.77 2.24 -13.63
N LEU A 184 14.09 3.29 -14.41
CA LEU A 184 13.50 3.45 -15.74
C LEU A 184 13.79 2.26 -16.67
N SER A 185 14.95 1.59 -16.51
CA SER A 185 15.28 0.38 -17.27
C SER A 185 14.37 -0.80 -16.96
N GLU A 186 13.94 -0.92 -15.70
CA GLU A 186 13.00 -1.97 -15.28
C GLU A 186 11.56 -1.66 -15.71
N LEU A 187 11.21 -0.37 -15.81
CA LEU A 187 9.89 0.06 -16.25
C LEU A 187 9.68 -0.07 -17.77
N ASN A 188 10.75 -0.21 -18.57
CA ASN A 188 10.72 -0.34 -20.04
C ASN A 188 10.56 -1.78 -20.50
#